data_113b5410ea33877dd31cfbb2edda78e7
#
_entry.id   113b5410ea33877dd31cfbb2edda78e7
#
_cell.length_a   1.000
_cell.length_b   1.000
_cell.length_c   1.000
_cell.angle_alpha   90.00
_cell.angle_beta   90.00
_cell.angle_gamma   90.00
#
_symmetry.space_group_name_H-M   'P 1'
#
loop_
_entity.id
_entity.type
_entity.pdbx_description
1 polymer ?
#
loop_
_entity_poly.entity_id
_entity_poly.type
_entity_poly.pdbx_seq_one_letter_code
_entity_poly.pdbx_strand_id
1 'polypeptide(L)'
;MFDDSNIIAGLEIGTSKICVVVGEQGPDGAVNVIGLGQARSRGVRKSEIIDPAQVEEDLRAAMFEAEQMADVEIRSVYLGVSGGHIRGFNNRGVHPVVSDDREISQDDVEDVVKNAKAINLPAENTVVHAVRQHFYVDGQDGVTNPVGMLGARLEVDMHVIHGHANRLQNAIRLVRATSLEVDDVVFNGIAASLALLTNEQKELGALVIDLGGGTTEFVVYSNGVIRHSGVLAVGGDHVSNDLAYGLKVPLSRAEKLKIEYGAAQVSDSAKGQTISLTNELGLELKRLDHENLQRIMAVRLEEIFELIAQDLERAGLAEYLRAGVLLCGGGSRVPGIVKLAENIFQMNVVAGHACAISGLTAALDQPEFAAAIGLVKFGSLKTRHRESRAFFPRGIKHVFGKLLQR
;
A
#
# COMPACT_ATOMS: atom_id res chain seq x y z
N MET A 1 -31.25 -5.75 9.88
CA MET A 1 -30.53 -4.97 10.91
C MET A 1 -29.15 -5.60 10.92
N PHE A 2 -28.22 -4.97 10.26
CA PHE A 2 -26.82 -5.48 10.20
C PHE A 2 -26.23 -5.38 11.61
N ASP A 3 -25.46 -6.38 12.01
CA ASP A 3 -24.74 -6.34 13.28
C ASP A 3 -23.55 -5.40 13.09
N ASP A 4 -23.59 -4.20 13.65
CA ASP A 4 -22.55 -3.15 13.55
C ASP A 4 -21.14 -3.66 13.92
N SER A 5 -21.05 -4.81 14.59
CA SER A 5 -19.79 -5.43 15.01
C SER A 5 -18.94 -6.01 13.86
N ASN A 6 -19.54 -6.22 12.68
CA ASN A 6 -18.88 -6.87 11.54
C ASN A 6 -18.51 -5.89 10.41
N ILE A 7 -18.79 -4.59 10.58
CA ILE A 7 -18.48 -3.57 9.59
C ILE A 7 -17.03 -3.07 9.77
N ILE A 8 -16.29 -3.06 8.69
CA ILE A 8 -14.90 -2.59 8.64
C ILE A 8 -14.80 -1.54 7.54
N ALA A 9 -14.32 -0.35 7.86
CA ALA A 9 -14.10 0.70 6.89
C ALA A 9 -12.61 0.99 6.71
N GLY A 10 -12.17 1.06 5.45
CA GLY A 10 -10.84 1.50 5.05
C GLY A 10 -10.89 2.89 4.44
N LEU A 11 -10.08 3.81 4.93
CA LEU A 11 -9.99 5.18 4.43
C LEU A 11 -8.60 5.45 3.87
N GLU A 12 -8.52 5.80 2.60
CA GLU A 12 -7.33 6.29 1.93
C GLU A 12 -7.45 7.78 1.62
N ILE A 13 -6.53 8.59 2.14
CA ILE A 13 -6.40 10.02 1.82
C ILE A 13 -5.27 10.17 0.80
N GLY A 14 -5.61 10.03 -0.48
CA GLY A 14 -4.66 10.11 -1.60
C GLY A 14 -4.50 11.52 -2.16
N THR A 15 -3.49 11.72 -3.01
CA THR A 15 -3.22 12.99 -3.68
C THR A 15 -4.29 13.36 -4.71
N SER A 16 -4.82 12.38 -5.46
CA SER A 16 -5.81 12.63 -6.51
C SER A 16 -7.24 12.39 -6.05
N LYS A 17 -7.45 11.47 -5.12
CA LYS A 17 -8.75 11.11 -4.57
C LYS A 17 -8.67 10.77 -3.10
N ILE A 18 -9.76 10.94 -2.39
CA ILE A 18 -10.05 10.32 -1.09
C ILE A 18 -11.00 9.16 -1.37
N CYS A 19 -10.72 8.01 -0.80
CA CYS A 19 -11.48 6.79 -1.03
C CYS A 19 -11.84 6.11 0.30
N VAL A 20 -13.11 5.73 0.44
CA VAL A 20 -13.62 4.96 1.57
C VAL A 20 -14.21 3.66 1.03
N VAL A 21 -13.75 2.54 1.55
CA VAL A 21 -14.29 1.21 1.24
C VAL A 21 -14.89 0.62 2.51
N VAL A 22 -16.12 0.14 2.41
CA VAL A 22 -16.84 -0.52 3.49
C VAL A 22 -16.95 -2.01 3.19
N GLY A 23 -16.52 -2.83 4.11
CA GLY A 23 -16.63 -4.28 4.03
C GLY A 23 -17.39 -4.84 5.22
N GLU A 24 -18.15 -5.89 4.95
CA GLU A 24 -18.79 -6.73 5.96
C GLU A 24 -17.99 -8.02 6.12
N GLN A 25 -17.62 -8.35 7.35
CA GLN A 25 -16.90 -9.58 7.67
C GLN A 25 -17.87 -10.71 7.96
N GLY A 26 -17.81 -11.78 7.17
CA GLY A 26 -18.59 -13.00 7.40
C GLY A 26 -18.06 -13.84 8.55
N PRO A 27 -18.85 -14.82 9.03
CA PRO A 27 -18.44 -15.71 10.13
C PRO A 27 -17.20 -16.55 9.85
N ASP A 28 -16.94 -16.83 8.56
CA ASP A 28 -15.73 -17.52 8.07
C ASP A 28 -14.52 -16.58 7.96
N GLY A 29 -14.75 -15.27 8.20
CA GLY A 29 -13.79 -14.20 8.07
C GLY A 29 -13.52 -13.77 6.61
N ALA A 30 -14.32 -14.22 5.67
CA ALA A 30 -14.35 -13.62 4.34
C ALA A 30 -14.88 -12.19 4.43
N VAL A 31 -14.35 -11.33 3.58
CA VAL A 31 -14.77 -9.92 3.52
C VAL A 31 -15.60 -9.71 2.27
N ASN A 32 -16.78 -9.15 2.44
CA ASN A 32 -17.66 -8.73 1.36
C ASN A 32 -17.70 -7.20 1.30
N VAL A 33 -17.26 -6.60 0.19
CA VAL A 33 -17.31 -5.15 0.01
C VAL A 33 -18.75 -4.75 -0.32
N ILE A 34 -19.34 -3.91 0.54
CA ILE A 34 -20.73 -3.49 0.47
C ILE A 34 -20.90 -2.01 0.13
N GLY A 35 -19.83 -1.21 0.26
CA GLY A 35 -19.86 0.22 -0.05
C GLY A 35 -18.53 0.74 -0.51
N LEU A 36 -18.58 1.73 -1.39
CA LEU A 36 -17.44 2.48 -1.89
C LEU A 36 -17.88 3.93 -2.06
N GLY A 37 -17.10 4.84 -1.51
CA GLY A 37 -17.27 6.27 -1.73
C GLY A 37 -15.94 6.89 -2.13
N GLN A 38 -16.00 7.88 -3.02
CA GLN A 38 -14.82 8.58 -3.47
C GLN A 38 -15.11 10.06 -3.69
N ALA A 39 -14.11 10.89 -3.41
CA ALA A 39 -14.13 12.30 -3.72
C ALA A 39 -12.80 12.73 -4.34
N ARG A 40 -12.82 13.76 -5.18
CA ARG A 40 -11.59 14.36 -5.67
C ARG A 40 -10.85 15.01 -4.51
N SER A 41 -9.58 14.69 -4.34
CA SER A 41 -8.72 15.30 -3.32
C SER A 41 -8.19 16.64 -3.83
N ARG A 42 -8.45 17.73 -3.08
CA ARG A 42 -8.04 19.10 -3.43
C ARG A 42 -6.96 19.64 -2.49
N GLY A 43 -6.94 19.16 -1.27
CA GLY A 43 -6.06 19.64 -0.19
C GLY A 43 -4.86 18.75 0.10
N VAL A 44 -4.51 17.77 -0.77
CA VAL A 44 -3.39 16.84 -0.59
C VAL A 44 -2.39 16.99 -1.72
N ARG A 45 -1.10 17.00 -1.39
CA ARG A 45 -0.01 17.02 -2.36
C ARG A 45 1.09 16.05 -1.92
N LYS A 46 1.52 15.14 -2.82
CA LYS A 46 2.52 14.12 -2.51
C LYS A 46 2.18 13.30 -1.26
N SER A 47 0.89 12.95 -1.14
CA SER A 47 0.28 12.26 0.01
C SER A 47 0.45 13.00 1.35
N GLU A 48 0.69 14.32 1.33
CA GLU A 48 0.74 15.19 2.51
C GLU A 48 -0.40 16.20 2.47
N ILE A 49 -1.06 16.41 3.61
CA ILE A 49 -2.14 17.37 3.76
C ILE A 49 -1.56 18.79 3.73
N ILE A 50 -2.00 19.60 2.76
CA ILE A 50 -1.59 20.99 2.58
C ILE A 50 -2.73 21.98 2.88
N ASP A 51 -3.99 21.52 2.78
CA ASP A 51 -5.18 22.30 3.13
C ASP A 51 -6.17 21.40 3.89
N PRO A 52 -6.11 21.40 5.23
CA PRO A 52 -6.99 20.55 6.04
C PRO A 52 -8.49 20.80 5.82
N ALA A 53 -8.90 22.04 5.57
CA ALA A 53 -10.32 22.36 5.40
C ALA A 53 -10.89 21.75 4.11
N GLN A 54 -10.15 21.82 3.02
CA GLN A 54 -10.56 21.15 1.77
C GLN A 54 -10.56 19.64 1.90
N VAL A 55 -9.55 19.06 2.59
CA VAL A 55 -9.51 17.60 2.80
C VAL A 55 -10.68 17.13 3.66
N GLU A 56 -11.06 17.90 4.69
CA GLU A 56 -12.24 17.59 5.52
C GLU A 56 -13.52 17.57 4.70
N GLU A 57 -13.75 18.57 3.83
CA GLU A 57 -14.89 18.62 2.92
C GLU A 57 -14.91 17.41 1.97
N ASP A 58 -13.78 17.12 1.34
CA ASP A 58 -13.64 16.00 0.40
C ASP A 58 -13.83 14.65 1.12
N LEU A 59 -13.33 14.51 2.36
CA LEU A 59 -13.53 13.32 3.18
C LEU A 59 -15.00 13.11 3.53
N ARG A 60 -15.72 14.16 3.96
CA ARG A 60 -17.16 14.08 4.24
C ARG A 60 -17.96 13.65 3.01
N ALA A 61 -17.59 14.12 1.82
CA ALA A 61 -18.23 13.71 0.58
C ALA A 61 -18.01 12.22 0.27
N ALA A 62 -16.77 11.74 0.39
CA ALA A 62 -16.47 10.32 0.18
C ALA A 62 -17.14 9.42 1.23
N MET A 63 -17.18 9.84 2.49
CA MET A 63 -17.87 9.13 3.57
C MET A 63 -19.36 9.00 3.28
N PHE A 64 -20.03 10.11 2.95
CA PHE A 64 -21.44 10.13 2.65
C PHE A 64 -21.80 9.16 1.51
N GLU A 65 -21.01 9.15 0.43
CA GLU A 65 -21.22 8.22 -0.69
C GLU A 65 -21.07 6.75 -0.25
N ALA A 66 -20.04 6.42 0.57
CA ALA A 66 -19.80 5.08 1.06
C ALA A 66 -20.93 4.59 1.99
N GLU A 67 -21.39 5.44 2.92
CA GLU A 67 -22.49 5.16 3.85
C GLU A 67 -23.82 4.95 3.12
N GLN A 68 -24.11 5.80 2.12
CA GLN A 68 -25.31 5.67 1.29
C GLN A 68 -25.31 4.35 0.48
N MET A 69 -24.17 3.96 -0.04
CA MET A 69 -24.05 2.71 -0.81
C MET A 69 -24.14 1.47 0.08
N ALA A 70 -23.52 1.50 1.25
CA ALA A 70 -23.49 0.39 2.19
C ALA A 70 -24.74 0.29 3.08
N ASP A 71 -25.56 1.33 3.16
CA ASP A 71 -26.70 1.49 4.10
C ASP A 71 -26.27 1.27 5.57
N VAL A 72 -25.11 1.84 5.95
CA VAL A 72 -24.55 1.78 7.32
C VAL A 72 -23.98 3.12 7.75
N GLU A 73 -23.87 3.35 9.06
CA GLU A 73 -23.13 4.46 9.66
C GLU A 73 -21.69 4.03 9.95
N ILE A 74 -20.70 4.74 9.40
CA ILE A 74 -19.28 4.47 9.65
C ILE A 74 -18.85 5.24 10.90
N ARG A 75 -18.37 4.55 11.93
CA ARG A 75 -17.92 5.14 13.20
C ARG A 75 -16.41 5.13 13.35
N SER A 76 -15.74 4.15 12.75
CA SER A 76 -14.29 4.03 12.80
C SER A 76 -13.71 3.57 11.48
N VAL A 77 -12.43 3.89 11.25
CA VAL A 77 -11.73 3.54 10.01
C VAL A 77 -10.31 3.03 10.28
N TYR A 78 -9.85 2.15 9.41
CA TYR A 78 -8.42 1.89 9.22
C TYR A 78 -7.88 2.92 8.24
N LEU A 79 -6.95 3.76 8.73
CA LEU A 79 -6.43 4.90 7.96
C LEU A 79 -5.17 4.52 7.19
N GLY A 80 -5.25 4.61 5.87
CA GLY A 80 -4.09 4.49 4.99
C GLY A 80 -3.18 5.70 5.07
N VAL A 81 -1.87 5.46 5.15
CA VAL A 81 -0.85 6.52 5.16
C VAL A 81 0.23 6.25 4.12
N SER A 82 0.69 7.33 3.53
CA SER A 82 1.80 7.38 2.59
C SER A 82 2.55 8.70 2.71
N GLY A 83 3.52 8.91 1.84
CA GLY A 83 4.28 10.17 1.74
C GLY A 83 5.78 9.96 1.74
N GLY A 84 6.50 10.93 1.19
CA GLY A 84 7.95 10.88 1.07
C GLY A 84 8.72 10.83 2.40
N HIS A 85 8.04 10.95 3.53
CA HIS A 85 8.62 10.82 4.87
C HIS A 85 8.58 9.39 5.43
N ILE A 86 7.87 8.46 4.77
CA ILE A 86 7.81 7.06 5.19
C ILE A 86 9.03 6.32 4.67
N ARG A 87 9.65 5.54 5.55
CA ARG A 87 10.84 4.74 5.29
C ARG A 87 10.68 3.35 5.87
N GLY A 88 11.24 2.35 5.17
CA GLY A 88 11.37 0.98 5.64
C GLY A 88 12.82 0.57 5.83
N PHE A 89 13.11 -0.21 6.85
CA PHE A 89 14.40 -0.87 7.06
C PHE A 89 14.23 -2.16 7.85
N ASN A 90 15.24 -3.03 7.79
CA ASN A 90 15.24 -4.27 8.56
C ASN A 90 16.10 -4.10 9.82
N ASN A 91 15.61 -4.58 10.96
CA ASN A 91 16.33 -4.61 12.22
C ASN A 91 16.37 -6.03 12.78
N ARG A 92 17.51 -6.41 13.32
CA ARG A 92 17.72 -7.73 13.92
C ARG A 92 17.76 -7.64 15.44
N GLY A 93 16.91 -8.42 16.09
CA GLY A 93 16.99 -8.66 17.52
C GLY A 93 17.80 -9.94 17.79
N VAL A 94 18.52 -9.93 18.90
CA VAL A 94 19.32 -11.07 19.38
C VAL A 94 18.97 -11.34 20.82
N HIS A 95 18.82 -12.60 21.19
CA HIS A 95 18.58 -13.05 22.56
C HIS A 95 19.41 -14.32 22.86
N PRO A 96 20.22 -14.35 23.94
CA PRO A 96 20.88 -15.55 24.38
C PRO A 96 19.89 -16.46 25.10
N VAL A 97 19.86 -17.76 24.79
CA VAL A 97 19.06 -18.75 25.50
C VAL A 97 19.89 -19.26 26.70
N VAL A 98 19.43 -18.95 27.90
CA VAL A 98 20.17 -19.20 29.15
C VAL A 98 19.61 -20.37 29.97
N SER A 99 18.63 -21.12 29.46
CA SER A 99 18.09 -22.32 30.09
C SER A 99 19.14 -23.42 30.16
N ASP A 100 19.15 -24.25 31.21
CA ASP A 100 20.12 -25.33 31.43
C ASP A 100 20.10 -26.38 30.31
N ASP A 101 18.91 -26.63 29.73
CA ASP A 101 18.67 -27.56 28.62
C ASP A 101 18.81 -26.89 27.24
N ARG A 102 19.01 -25.57 27.19
CA ARG A 102 19.05 -24.76 25.96
C ARG A 102 17.82 -24.91 25.07
N GLU A 103 16.69 -25.32 25.61
CA GLU A 103 15.43 -25.36 24.89
C GLU A 103 14.84 -23.95 24.84
N ILE A 104 14.51 -23.50 23.62
CA ILE A 104 13.93 -22.17 23.37
C ILE A 104 12.48 -22.17 23.86
N SER A 105 12.18 -21.29 24.80
CA SER A 105 10.87 -21.08 25.36
C SER A 105 10.07 -20.01 24.59
N GLN A 106 8.79 -19.89 24.93
CA GLN A 106 7.95 -18.79 24.44
C GLN A 106 8.44 -17.42 24.95
N ASP A 107 8.99 -17.37 26.17
CA ASP A 107 9.52 -16.14 26.77
C ASP A 107 10.76 -15.66 26.01
N ASP A 108 11.65 -16.56 25.59
CA ASP A 108 12.81 -16.22 24.72
C ASP A 108 12.36 -15.62 23.39
N VAL A 109 11.27 -16.15 22.81
CA VAL A 109 10.68 -15.61 21.59
C VAL A 109 10.10 -14.20 21.81
N GLU A 110 9.43 -13.97 22.95
CA GLU A 110 8.92 -12.64 23.28
C GLU A 110 10.06 -11.64 23.52
N ASP A 111 11.13 -12.06 24.19
CA ASP A 111 12.29 -11.22 24.48
C ASP A 111 13.09 -10.88 23.21
N VAL A 112 13.33 -11.82 22.32
CA VAL A 112 14.04 -11.53 21.05
C VAL A 112 13.22 -10.57 20.18
N VAL A 113 11.89 -10.73 20.11
CA VAL A 113 11.00 -9.81 19.40
C VAL A 113 10.99 -8.42 20.04
N LYS A 114 11.00 -8.34 21.38
CA LYS A 114 11.14 -7.07 22.10
C LYS A 114 12.47 -6.38 21.81
N ASN A 115 13.57 -7.13 21.79
CA ASN A 115 14.90 -6.63 21.43
C ASN A 115 14.91 -6.10 20.00
N ALA A 116 14.31 -6.82 19.05
CA ALA A 116 14.19 -6.36 17.66
C ALA A 116 13.34 -5.11 17.49
N LYS A 117 12.38 -4.85 18.39
CA LYS A 117 11.56 -3.63 18.42
C LYS A 117 12.22 -2.46 19.14
N ALA A 118 13.28 -2.68 19.90
CA ALA A 118 14.03 -1.65 20.61
C ALA A 118 14.91 -0.87 19.61
N ILE A 119 14.29 -0.01 18.83
CA ILE A 119 14.92 0.72 17.72
C ILE A 119 15.14 2.16 18.14
N ASN A 120 16.32 2.69 17.86
CA ASN A 120 16.62 4.10 18.05
C ASN A 120 16.27 4.87 16.77
N LEU A 121 15.10 5.52 16.76
CA LEU A 121 14.66 6.41 15.69
C LEU A 121 14.96 7.87 16.04
N PRO A 122 15.12 8.76 15.03
CA PRO A 122 15.09 10.20 15.26
C PRO A 122 13.83 10.61 16.05
N ALA A 123 13.96 11.61 16.93
CA ALA A 123 12.89 12.01 17.86
C ALA A 123 11.59 12.45 17.16
N GLU A 124 11.70 12.94 15.93
CA GLU A 124 10.57 13.34 15.09
C GLU A 124 9.85 12.17 14.41
N ASN A 125 10.40 10.95 14.48
CA ASN A 125 9.85 9.77 13.82
C ASN A 125 9.13 8.83 14.81
N THR A 126 8.12 8.13 14.29
CA THR A 126 7.41 7.08 15.01
C THR A 126 7.26 5.84 14.14
N VAL A 127 7.21 4.68 14.77
CA VAL A 127 6.96 3.40 14.08
C VAL A 127 5.50 3.33 13.64
N VAL A 128 5.28 3.00 12.38
CA VAL A 128 3.97 2.67 11.81
C VAL A 128 3.75 1.16 11.87
N HIS A 129 4.72 0.40 11.39
CA HIS A 129 4.69 -1.06 11.43
C HIS A 129 6.02 -1.65 11.90
N ALA A 130 5.94 -2.77 12.61
CA ALA A 130 7.08 -3.64 12.93
C ALA A 130 6.65 -5.08 12.64
N VAL A 131 6.96 -5.55 11.42
CA VAL A 131 6.52 -6.85 10.90
C VAL A 131 7.62 -7.87 11.09
N ARG A 132 7.32 -8.95 11.81
CA ARG A 132 8.26 -10.05 12.02
C ARG A 132 8.54 -10.77 10.69
N GLN A 133 9.80 -11.06 10.48
CA GLN A 133 10.27 -11.94 9.41
C GLN A 133 10.56 -13.36 9.95
N HIS A 134 11.72 -13.94 9.64
CA HIS A 134 12.10 -15.26 10.11
C HIS A 134 12.98 -15.19 11.37
N PHE A 135 13.02 -16.30 12.09
CA PHE A 135 13.97 -16.51 13.18
C PHE A 135 15.24 -17.19 12.67
N TYR A 136 16.29 -17.05 13.47
CA TYR A 136 17.56 -17.75 13.32
C TYR A 136 17.90 -18.41 14.65
N VAL A 137 18.28 -19.68 14.61
CA VAL A 137 18.72 -20.45 15.79
C VAL A 137 20.16 -20.90 15.53
N ASP A 138 21.11 -20.38 16.30
CA ASP A 138 22.56 -20.65 16.16
C ASP A 138 23.08 -20.48 14.71
N GLY A 139 22.51 -19.50 13.97
CA GLY A 139 22.82 -19.20 12.58
C GLY A 139 22.04 -20.00 11.53
N GLN A 140 21.19 -20.95 11.92
CA GLN A 140 20.23 -21.60 11.03
C GLN A 140 19.11 -20.61 10.70
N ASP A 141 18.96 -20.25 9.44
CA ASP A 141 17.93 -19.33 8.93
C ASP A 141 16.59 -20.02 8.61
N GLY A 142 15.58 -19.21 8.25
CA GLY A 142 14.28 -19.69 7.79
C GLY A 142 13.40 -20.34 8.86
N VAL A 143 13.77 -20.24 10.14
CA VAL A 143 12.98 -20.82 11.23
C VAL A 143 11.70 -20.00 11.42
N THR A 144 10.53 -20.63 11.25
CA THR A 144 9.23 -19.98 11.40
C THR A 144 8.70 -20.02 12.86
N ASN A 145 9.00 -21.11 13.58
CA ASN A 145 8.66 -21.29 14.98
C ASN A 145 9.83 -21.96 15.73
N PRO A 146 10.62 -21.21 16.53
CA PRO A 146 11.77 -21.73 17.24
C PRO A 146 11.43 -22.41 18.58
N VAL A 147 10.19 -22.30 19.10
CA VAL A 147 9.82 -22.86 20.40
C VAL A 147 9.99 -24.37 20.43
N GLY A 148 10.70 -24.87 21.43
CA GLY A 148 11.05 -26.28 21.59
C GLY A 148 12.30 -26.74 20.78
N MET A 149 12.94 -25.84 20.02
CA MET A 149 14.25 -26.11 19.42
C MET A 149 15.36 -25.91 20.44
N LEU A 150 16.47 -26.64 20.26
CA LEU A 150 17.67 -26.43 21.04
C LEU A 150 18.57 -25.40 20.38
N GLY A 151 19.07 -24.44 21.14
CA GLY A 151 19.97 -23.40 20.63
C GLY A 151 20.49 -22.52 21.76
N ALA A 152 21.67 -21.94 21.57
CA ALA A 152 22.29 -21.02 22.51
C ALA A 152 21.94 -19.54 22.18
N ARG A 153 21.60 -19.28 20.91
CA ARG A 153 21.34 -17.92 20.42
C ARG A 153 20.12 -17.91 19.51
N LEU A 154 19.13 -17.13 19.89
CA LEU A 154 17.94 -16.86 19.11
C LEU A 154 18.01 -15.47 18.52
N GLU A 155 17.73 -15.34 17.21
CA GLU A 155 17.66 -14.06 16.52
C GLU A 155 16.36 -13.96 15.74
N VAL A 156 15.89 -12.74 15.49
CA VAL A 156 14.75 -12.46 14.64
C VAL A 156 14.97 -11.21 13.81
N ASP A 157 14.65 -11.28 12.53
CA ASP A 157 14.59 -10.11 11.68
C ASP A 157 13.18 -9.50 11.72
N MET A 158 13.12 -8.18 11.72
CA MET A 158 11.89 -7.41 11.64
C MET A 158 12.00 -6.34 10.58
N HIS A 159 10.98 -6.25 9.71
CA HIS A 159 10.82 -5.13 8.82
C HIS A 159 10.08 -4.00 9.54
N VAL A 160 10.72 -2.86 9.66
CA VAL A 160 10.22 -1.68 10.39
C VAL A 160 9.90 -0.59 9.39
N ILE A 161 8.65 -0.11 9.44
CA ILE A 161 8.20 1.05 8.68
C ILE A 161 7.94 2.17 9.67
N HIS A 162 8.55 3.32 9.45
CA HIS A 162 8.41 4.50 10.27
C HIS A 162 8.16 5.75 9.44
N GLY A 163 7.65 6.79 10.07
CA GLY A 163 7.40 8.06 9.42
C GLY A 163 7.43 9.23 10.39
N HIS A 164 7.35 10.44 9.86
CA HIS A 164 7.36 11.66 10.65
C HIS A 164 6.09 11.77 11.50
N ALA A 165 6.23 11.77 12.83
CA ALA A 165 5.13 11.71 13.79
C ALA A 165 4.06 12.79 13.57
N ASN A 166 4.47 14.06 13.38
CA ASN A 166 3.51 15.16 13.19
C ASN A 166 2.71 15.02 11.89
N ARG A 167 3.31 14.50 10.80
CA ARG A 167 2.59 14.30 9.54
C ARG A 167 1.54 13.21 9.68
N LEU A 168 1.88 12.12 10.35
CA LEU A 168 0.92 11.05 10.68
C LEU A 168 -0.19 11.55 11.60
N GLN A 169 0.16 12.33 12.63
CA GLN A 169 -0.82 12.90 13.56
C GLN A 169 -1.75 13.92 12.89
N ASN A 170 -1.30 14.67 11.88
CA ASN A 170 -2.16 15.58 11.12
C ASN A 170 -3.27 14.83 10.39
N ALA A 171 -2.95 13.69 9.76
CA ALA A 171 -3.94 12.84 9.11
C ALA A 171 -4.96 12.27 10.12
N ILE A 172 -4.48 11.75 11.27
CA ILE A 172 -5.33 11.23 12.34
C ILE A 172 -6.27 12.32 12.89
N ARG A 173 -5.74 13.52 13.17
CA ARG A 173 -6.52 14.65 13.70
C ARG A 173 -7.59 15.10 12.73
N LEU A 174 -7.27 15.12 11.43
CA LEU A 174 -8.23 15.47 10.39
C LEU A 174 -9.39 14.49 10.34
N VAL A 175 -9.10 13.19 10.37
CA VAL A 175 -10.14 12.14 10.41
C VAL A 175 -11.00 12.29 11.68
N ARG A 176 -10.41 12.52 12.84
CA ARG A 176 -11.16 12.75 14.09
C ARG A 176 -12.01 14.01 14.08
N ALA A 177 -11.61 15.05 13.34
CA ALA A 177 -12.41 16.25 13.17
C ALA A 177 -13.73 16.00 12.43
N THR A 178 -13.82 14.91 11.67
CA THR A 178 -15.07 14.45 11.02
C THR A 178 -15.93 13.53 11.88
N SER A 179 -15.63 13.43 13.18
CA SER A 179 -16.31 12.56 14.17
C SER A 179 -16.07 11.06 13.97
N LEU A 180 -15.00 10.70 13.25
CA LEU A 180 -14.57 9.31 13.06
C LEU A 180 -13.46 8.94 14.05
N GLU A 181 -13.50 7.70 14.53
CA GLU A 181 -12.38 7.10 15.24
C GLU A 181 -11.38 6.47 14.24
N VAL A 182 -10.09 6.45 14.60
CA VAL A 182 -9.06 5.76 13.83
C VAL A 182 -8.65 4.52 14.61
N ASP A 183 -9.04 3.35 14.12
CA ASP A 183 -8.74 2.06 14.74
C ASP A 183 -7.26 1.72 14.64
N ASP A 184 -6.66 2.00 13.50
CA ASP A 184 -5.22 1.85 13.25
C ASP A 184 -4.77 2.62 12.03
N VAL A 185 -3.45 2.82 11.94
CA VAL A 185 -2.77 3.47 10.81
C VAL A 185 -1.99 2.43 10.03
N VAL A 186 -2.20 2.36 8.72
CA VAL A 186 -1.62 1.34 7.86
C VAL A 186 -0.87 1.97 6.68
N PHE A 187 0.34 1.52 6.42
CA PHE A 187 1.08 1.93 5.22
C PHE A 187 0.38 1.43 3.95
N ASN A 188 0.09 2.32 3.00
CA ASN A 188 -0.68 2.00 1.79
C ASN A 188 -0.07 0.87 0.97
N GLY A 189 1.26 0.79 0.87
CA GLY A 189 1.93 -0.32 0.18
C GLY A 189 1.64 -1.69 0.81
N ILE A 190 1.58 -1.79 2.16
CA ILE A 190 1.13 -3.01 2.84
C ILE A 190 -0.34 -3.28 2.55
N ALA A 191 -1.19 -2.27 2.66
CA ALA A 191 -2.61 -2.42 2.38
C ALA A 191 -2.83 -2.93 0.94
N ALA A 192 -2.25 -2.28 -0.07
CA ALA A 192 -2.33 -2.73 -1.46
C ALA A 192 -1.84 -4.17 -1.65
N SER A 193 -0.73 -4.54 -1.00
CA SER A 193 -0.21 -5.92 -1.07
C SER A 193 -1.15 -6.96 -0.47
N LEU A 194 -1.89 -6.60 0.58
CA LEU A 194 -2.91 -7.48 1.17
C LEU A 194 -4.10 -7.68 0.23
N ALA A 195 -4.48 -6.66 -0.54
CA ALA A 195 -5.56 -6.78 -1.52
C ALA A 195 -5.17 -7.66 -2.71
N LEU A 196 -3.91 -7.58 -3.17
CA LEU A 196 -3.48 -8.08 -4.47
C LEU A 196 -2.78 -9.44 -4.42
N LEU A 197 -2.03 -9.74 -3.34
CA LEU A 197 -1.18 -10.93 -3.29
C LEU A 197 -1.86 -12.12 -2.64
N THR A 198 -1.75 -13.27 -3.30
CA THR A 198 -2.01 -14.57 -2.68
C THR A 198 -0.85 -14.98 -1.76
N ASN A 199 -1.09 -15.95 -0.87
CA ASN A 199 -0.03 -16.48 -0.01
C ASN A 199 1.08 -17.15 -0.84
N GLU A 200 0.72 -17.84 -1.93
CA GLU A 200 1.68 -18.46 -2.85
C GLU A 200 2.60 -17.45 -3.51
N GLN A 201 2.06 -16.29 -3.95
CA GLN A 201 2.86 -15.22 -4.52
C GLN A 201 3.81 -14.59 -3.50
N LYS A 202 3.38 -14.46 -2.22
CA LYS A 202 4.23 -13.99 -1.13
C LYS A 202 5.38 -14.96 -0.85
N GLU A 203 5.10 -16.26 -0.89
CA GLU A 203 6.14 -17.29 -0.73
C GLU A 203 7.14 -17.30 -1.89
N LEU A 204 6.65 -17.26 -3.13
CA LEU A 204 7.50 -17.25 -4.33
C LEU A 204 8.34 -15.99 -4.46
N GLY A 205 7.89 -14.89 -3.85
CA GLY A 205 8.50 -13.58 -3.96
C GLY A 205 7.84 -12.71 -5.03
N ALA A 206 7.30 -11.58 -4.60
CA ALA A 206 6.57 -10.63 -5.45
C ALA A 206 6.89 -9.19 -5.08
N LEU A 207 6.86 -8.32 -6.08
CA LEU A 207 6.91 -6.88 -5.93
C LEU A 207 5.51 -6.31 -6.21
N VAL A 208 4.97 -5.54 -5.28
CA VAL A 208 3.77 -4.72 -5.51
C VAL A 208 4.19 -3.28 -5.65
N ILE A 209 3.73 -2.61 -6.71
CA ILE A 209 3.94 -1.17 -6.95
C ILE A 209 2.59 -0.50 -7.04
N ASP A 210 2.32 0.45 -6.15
CA ASP A 210 1.16 1.34 -6.19
C ASP A 210 1.58 2.68 -6.80
N LEU A 211 1.22 2.89 -8.06
CA LEU A 211 1.54 4.10 -8.81
C LEU A 211 0.42 5.13 -8.62
N GLY A 212 0.54 5.92 -7.55
CA GLY A 212 -0.41 6.96 -7.19
C GLY A 212 -0.26 8.28 -7.96
N GLY A 213 -1.06 9.28 -7.57
CA GLY A 213 -0.97 10.64 -8.14
C GLY A 213 0.29 11.38 -7.70
N GLY A 214 0.56 11.42 -6.40
CA GLY A 214 1.68 12.18 -5.84
C GLY A 214 2.87 11.36 -5.40
N THR A 215 2.67 10.08 -5.14
CA THR A 215 3.65 9.12 -4.63
C THR A 215 3.57 7.80 -5.39
N THR A 216 4.64 7.03 -5.33
CA THR A 216 4.68 5.64 -5.75
C THR A 216 5.20 4.82 -4.59
N GLU A 217 4.37 3.91 -4.07
CA GLU A 217 4.73 2.99 -3.00
C GLU A 217 5.12 1.63 -3.57
N PHE A 218 6.04 0.95 -2.90
CA PHE A 218 6.34 -0.42 -3.28
C PHE A 218 6.67 -1.29 -2.05
N VAL A 219 6.32 -2.57 -2.15
CA VAL A 219 6.58 -3.58 -1.12
C VAL A 219 7.06 -4.86 -1.77
N VAL A 220 8.11 -5.45 -1.21
CA VAL A 220 8.72 -6.69 -1.65
C VAL A 220 8.42 -7.79 -0.64
N TYR A 221 7.83 -8.87 -1.12
CA TYR A 221 7.68 -10.12 -0.38
C TYR A 221 8.67 -11.16 -0.91
N SER A 222 9.16 -12.01 -0.01
CA SER A 222 9.89 -13.24 -0.34
C SER A 222 9.82 -14.19 0.84
N ASN A 223 9.61 -15.48 0.59
CA ASN A 223 9.41 -16.51 1.61
C ASN A 223 8.30 -16.14 2.61
N GLY A 224 7.18 -15.61 2.12
CA GLY A 224 6.00 -15.26 2.91
C GLY A 224 6.10 -13.98 3.74
N VAL A 225 7.25 -13.30 3.79
CA VAL A 225 7.48 -12.13 4.64
C VAL A 225 7.86 -10.88 3.84
N ILE A 226 7.60 -9.71 4.42
CA ILE A 226 8.03 -8.44 3.84
C ILE A 226 9.54 -8.31 4.01
N ARG A 227 10.27 -8.20 2.90
CA ARG A 227 11.73 -8.01 2.88
C ARG A 227 12.13 -6.57 2.73
N HIS A 228 11.33 -5.78 2.01
CA HIS A 228 11.64 -4.39 1.73
C HIS A 228 10.38 -3.59 1.46
N SER A 229 10.43 -2.29 1.69
CA SER A 229 9.37 -1.36 1.32
C SER A 229 9.95 0.04 1.10
N GLY A 230 9.35 0.79 0.21
CA GLY A 230 9.78 2.14 -0.07
C GLY A 230 8.65 3.03 -0.59
N VAL A 231 8.92 4.33 -0.57
CA VAL A 231 8.06 5.37 -1.13
C VAL A 231 8.91 6.33 -1.94
N LEU A 232 8.55 6.52 -3.20
CA LEU A 232 9.03 7.60 -4.03
C LEU A 232 8.02 8.76 -3.96
N ALA A 233 8.48 9.98 -3.66
CA ALA A 233 7.63 11.18 -3.67
C ALA A 233 7.41 11.68 -5.13
N VAL A 234 7.18 10.75 -6.04
CA VAL A 234 6.95 10.94 -7.47
C VAL A 234 5.77 10.06 -7.90
N GLY A 235 4.91 10.55 -8.78
CA GLY A 235 3.74 9.83 -9.30
C GLY A 235 3.12 10.55 -10.48
N GLY A 236 1.86 10.29 -10.78
CA GLY A 236 1.14 10.79 -11.94
C GLY A 236 1.10 12.31 -12.09
N ASP A 237 1.15 13.08 -10.98
CA ASP A 237 1.19 14.54 -11.00
C ASP A 237 2.50 15.08 -11.61
N HIS A 238 3.60 14.33 -11.44
CA HIS A 238 4.88 14.71 -12.05
C HIS A 238 4.81 14.55 -13.56
N VAL A 239 4.14 13.52 -14.07
CA VAL A 239 3.84 13.36 -15.50
C VAL A 239 3.05 14.55 -16.03
N SER A 240 2.02 14.99 -15.30
CA SER A 240 1.19 16.16 -15.67
C SER A 240 2.00 17.47 -15.65
N ASN A 241 2.91 17.63 -14.68
CA ASN A 241 3.81 18.77 -14.62
C ASN A 241 4.80 18.79 -15.81
N ASP A 242 5.37 17.64 -16.16
CA ASP A 242 6.27 17.53 -17.29
C ASP A 242 5.55 17.84 -18.61
N LEU A 243 4.32 17.35 -18.78
CA LEU A 243 3.47 17.70 -19.92
C LEU A 243 3.14 19.19 -19.96
N ALA A 244 2.79 19.79 -18.80
CA ALA A 244 2.49 21.22 -18.72
C ALA A 244 3.69 22.07 -19.18
N TYR A 245 4.88 21.69 -18.73
CA TYR A 245 6.13 22.37 -19.10
C TYR A 245 6.52 22.11 -20.57
N GLY A 246 6.58 20.84 -20.97
CA GLY A 246 7.03 20.44 -22.31
C GLY A 246 6.08 20.89 -23.43
N LEU A 247 4.76 20.81 -23.17
CA LEU A 247 3.75 21.24 -24.14
C LEU A 247 3.35 22.72 -23.97
N LYS A 248 3.83 23.43 -22.94
CA LYS A 248 3.50 24.82 -22.61
C LYS A 248 1.97 25.03 -22.52
N VAL A 249 1.32 24.24 -21.70
CA VAL A 249 -0.11 24.30 -21.43
C VAL A 249 -0.37 24.40 -19.92
N PRO A 250 -1.53 24.93 -19.46
CA PRO A 250 -1.90 24.92 -18.06
C PRO A 250 -1.94 23.48 -17.49
N LEU A 251 -1.60 23.32 -16.20
CA LEU A 251 -1.55 22.00 -15.52
C LEU A 251 -2.89 21.25 -15.62
N SER A 252 -4.01 21.93 -15.45
CA SER A 252 -5.35 21.33 -15.59
C SER A 252 -5.61 20.78 -17.01
N ARG A 253 -5.02 21.39 -18.02
CA ARG A 253 -5.10 20.89 -19.39
C ARG A 253 -4.13 19.72 -19.62
N ALA A 254 -2.93 19.81 -19.06
CA ALA A 254 -1.96 18.72 -19.12
C ALA A 254 -2.50 17.43 -18.49
N GLU A 255 -3.21 17.54 -17.34
CA GLU A 255 -3.88 16.41 -16.71
C GLU A 255 -4.92 15.75 -17.62
N LYS A 256 -5.77 16.54 -18.28
CA LYS A 256 -6.73 16.02 -19.25
C LYS A 256 -6.06 15.33 -20.43
N LEU A 257 -5.00 15.95 -20.96
CA LEU A 257 -4.24 15.39 -22.08
C LEU A 257 -3.54 14.07 -21.69
N LYS A 258 -3.01 13.98 -20.48
CA LYS A 258 -2.43 12.74 -19.93
C LYS A 258 -3.46 11.61 -19.93
N ILE A 259 -4.67 11.88 -19.45
CA ILE A 259 -5.73 10.87 -19.33
C ILE A 259 -6.27 10.45 -20.70
N GLU A 260 -6.45 11.41 -21.61
CA GLU A 260 -7.14 11.18 -22.88
C GLU A 260 -6.21 10.64 -23.99
N TYR A 261 -4.95 11.12 -24.04
CA TYR A 261 -4.02 10.83 -25.14
C TYR A 261 -2.71 10.15 -24.67
N GLY A 262 -2.56 9.94 -23.38
CA GLY A 262 -1.33 9.46 -22.77
C GLY A 262 -1.08 7.98 -23.00
N ALA A 263 0.22 7.62 -23.04
CA ALA A 263 0.69 6.25 -23.03
C ALA A 263 2.10 6.18 -22.42
N ALA A 264 2.46 5.02 -21.89
CA ALA A 264 3.78 4.75 -21.32
C ALA A 264 4.85 4.47 -22.38
N GLN A 265 4.45 4.31 -23.62
CA GLN A 265 5.33 4.15 -24.79
C GLN A 265 4.68 4.85 -25.99
N VAL A 266 5.50 5.31 -26.93
CA VAL A 266 4.98 5.91 -28.14
C VAL A 266 4.24 4.86 -28.97
N SER A 267 2.93 5.02 -29.11
CA SER A 267 2.08 4.12 -29.89
C SER A 267 2.20 4.39 -31.40
N ASP A 268 2.03 3.37 -32.22
CA ASP A 268 2.02 3.56 -33.67
C ASP A 268 0.91 4.49 -34.13
N SER A 269 -0.22 4.52 -33.42
CA SER A 269 -1.33 5.42 -33.69
C SER A 269 -1.04 6.90 -33.37
N ALA A 270 -0.02 7.21 -32.58
CA ALA A 270 0.36 8.58 -32.26
C ALA A 270 1.36 9.17 -33.28
N LYS A 271 2.08 8.33 -34.04
CA LYS A 271 3.10 8.76 -34.97
C LYS A 271 2.53 9.65 -36.08
N GLY A 272 3.07 10.87 -36.20
CA GLY A 272 2.63 11.85 -37.18
C GLY A 272 1.22 12.42 -36.92
N GLN A 273 0.58 12.11 -35.78
CA GLN A 273 -0.71 12.66 -35.43
C GLN A 273 -0.58 13.94 -34.60
N THR A 274 -1.58 14.82 -34.74
CA THR A 274 -1.67 16.05 -33.95
C THR A 274 -2.96 16.13 -33.18
N ILE A 275 -2.87 16.67 -31.97
CA ILE A 275 -4.00 16.94 -31.07
C ILE A 275 -4.33 18.42 -31.19
N SER A 276 -5.54 18.77 -31.61
CA SER A 276 -6.01 20.16 -31.70
C SER A 276 -6.61 20.58 -30.35
N LEU A 277 -6.01 21.59 -29.71
CA LEU A 277 -6.59 22.20 -28.51
C LEU A 277 -7.54 23.29 -28.93
N THR A 278 -8.81 23.17 -28.49
CA THR A 278 -9.84 24.15 -28.75
C THR A 278 -10.21 24.92 -27.48
N ASN A 279 -10.73 26.14 -27.64
CA ASN A 279 -11.43 26.88 -26.57
C ASN A 279 -12.90 26.41 -26.43
N GLU A 280 -13.65 27.02 -25.52
CA GLU A 280 -15.07 26.72 -25.27
C GLU A 280 -15.96 26.97 -26.49
N LEU A 281 -15.51 27.80 -27.43
CA LEU A 281 -16.22 28.13 -28.68
C LEU A 281 -15.82 27.19 -29.84
N GLY A 282 -14.99 26.15 -29.58
CA GLY A 282 -14.53 25.23 -30.61
C GLY A 282 -13.41 25.76 -31.51
N LEU A 283 -12.87 26.97 -31.26
CA LEU A 283 -11.79 27.53 -32.05
C LEU A 283 -10.46 26.92 -31.65
N GLU A 284 -9.68 26.52 -32.65
CA GLU A 284 -8.34 25.96 -32.43
C GLU A 284 -7.39 27.01 -31.83
N LEU A 285 -6.86 26.70 -30.64
CA LEU A 285 -5.86 27.52 -29.95
C LEU A 285 -4.45 27.10 -30.27
N LYS A 286 -4.23 25.77 -30.38
CA LYS A 286 -2.89 25.18 -30.55
C LYS A 286 -2.99 23.76 -31.07
N ARG A 287 -2.02 23.38 -31.90
CA ARG A 287 -1.75 21.97 -32.27
C ARG A 287 -0.60 21.42 -31.47
N LEU A 288 -0.78 20.24 -30.93
CA LEU A 288 0.24 19.50 -30.20
C LEU A 288 0.61 18.25 -31.00
N ASP A 289 1.87 17.90 -30.96
CA ASP A 289 2.36 16.63 -31.50
C ASP A 289 2.01 15.52 -30.49
N HIS A 290 1.22 14.53 -30.93
CA HIS A 290 0.76 13.41 -30.09
C HIS A 290 1.95 12.50 -29.70
N GLU A 291 2.86 12.24 -30.63
CA GLU A 291 4.06 11.46 -30.34
C GLU A 291 4.92 12.11 -29.25
N ASN A 292 5.11 13.43 -29.32
CA ASN A 292 5.87 14.17 -28.30
C ASN A 292 5.20 14.12 -26.92
N LEU A 293 3.87 14.18 -26.86
CA LEU A 293 3.11 14.00 -25.60
C LEU A 293 3.43 12.64 -24.96
N GLN A 294 3.29 11.57 -25.73
CA GLN A 294 3.55 10.21 -25.23
C GLN A 294 5.03 10.01 -24.85
N ARG A 295 5.96 10.61 -25.59
CA ARG A 295 7.40 10.57 -25.27
C ARG A 295 7.73 11.24 -23.94
N ILE A 296 7.14 12.41 -23.65
CA ILE A 296 7.30 13.07 -22.35
C ILE A 296 6.80 12.17 -21.22
N MET A 297 5.65 11.55 -21.39
CA MET A 297 5.10 10.62 -20.39
C MET A 297 5.98 9.39 -20.18
N ALA A 298 6.42 8.77 -21.30
CA ALA A 298 7.26 7.57 -21.27
C ALA A 298 8.53 7.78 -20.44
N VAL A 299 9.25 8.87 -20.69
CA VAL A 299 10.49 9.19 -19.96
C VAL A 299 10.29 9.31 -18.46
N ARG A 300 9.19 9.94 -18.02
CA ARG A 300 8.90 10.05 -16.57
C ARG A 300 8.50 8.72 -15.95
N LEU A 301 7.71 7.93 -16.62
CA LEU A 301 7.28 6.61 -16.13
C LEU A 301 8.47 5.62 -16.11
N GLU A 302 9.34 5.68 -17.09
CA GLU A 302 10.61 4.94 -17.14
C GLU A 302 11.48 5.28 -15.92
N GLU A 303 11.72 6.57 -15.65
CA GLU A 303 12.48 7.03 -14.48
C GLU A 303 11.91 6.50 -13.14
N ILE A 304 10.58 6.50 -12.98
CA ILE A 304 9.95 5.97 -11.76
C ILE A 304 10.29 4.48 -11.56
N PHE A 305 10.18 3.67 -12.63
CA PHE A 305 10.49 2.25 -12.53
C PHE A 305 11.98 1.97 -12.39
N GLU A 306 12.84 2.74 -13.05
CA GLU A 306 14.29 2.64 -12.88
C GLU A 306 14.75 2.94 -11.46
N LEU A 307 14.15 3.96 -10.80
CA LEU A 307 14.43 4.27 -9.40
C LEU A 307 14.08 3.10 -8.47
N ILE A 308 12.95 2.43 -8.72
CA ILE A 308 12.57 1.23 -7.96
C ILE A 308 13.52 0.08 -8.26
N ALA A 309 13.85 -0.17 -9.53
CA ALA A 309 14.78 -1.23 -9.92
C ALA A 309 16.16 -1.05 -9.27
N GLN A 310 16.70 0.17 -9.26
CA GLN A 310 17.96 0.49 -8.58
C GLN A 310 17.89 0.27 -7.07
N ASP A 311 16.74 0.55 -6.44
CA ASP A 311 16.56 0.30 -5.00
C ASP A 311 16.52 -1.19 -4.69
N LEU A 312 15.85 -1.99 -5.53
CA LEU A 312 15.83 -3.46 -5.45
C LEU A 312 17.22 -4.09 -5.64
N GLU A 313 17.99 -3.59 -6.59
CA GLU A 313 19.38 -4.03 -6.82
C GLU A 313 20.26 -3.76 -5.59
N ARG A 314 20.17 -2.54 -5.02
CA ARG A 314 20.90 -2.17 -3.79
C ARG A 314 20.52 -3.05 -2.60
N ALA A 315 19.25 -3.45 -2.53
CA ALA A 315 18.74 -4.35 -1.50
C ALA A 315 19.07 -5.83 -1.78
N GLY A 316 19.60 -6.18 -2.97
CA GLY A 316 19.91 -7.55 -3.38
C GLY A 316 18.66 -8.43 -3.50
N LEU A 317 17.52 -7.86 -3.92
CA LEU A 317 16.24 -8.55 -3.90
C LEU A 317 15.70 -8.94 -5.27
N ALA A 318 16.29 -8.45 -6.36
CA ALA A 318 15.77 -8.67 -7.72
C ALA A 318 15.64 -10.17 -8.07
N GLU A 319 16.57 -11.01 -7.65
CA GLU A 319 16.58 -12.44 -7.93
C GLU A 319 15.50 -13.26 -7.18
N TYR A 320 14.89 -12.66 -6.15
CA TYR A 320 13.89 -13.33 -5.31
C TYR A 320 12.45 -13.12 -5.79
N LEU A 321 12.22 -12.31 -6.83
CA LEU A 321 10.88 -11.91 -7.30
C LEU A 321 10.32 -12.89 -8.34
N ARG A 322 10.20 -14.15 -8.00
CA ARG A 322 9.78 -15.23 -8.93
C ARG A 322 8.31 -15.12 -9.37
N ALA A 323 7.45 -14.54 -8.55
CA ALA A 323 6.05 -14.27 -8.91
C ALA A 323 5.91 -12.99 -9.75
N GLY A 324 6.99 -12.21 -9.93
CA GLY A 324 7.01 -11.00 -10.74
C GLY A 324 6.50 -9.75 -10.02
N VAL A 325 5.98 -8.81 -10.82
CA VAL A 325 5.53 -7.48 -10.39
C VAL A 325 4.02 -7.34 -10.56
N LEU A 326 3.34 -6.82 -9.55
CA LEU A 326 1.95 -6.43 -9.60
C LEU A 326 1.84 -4.89 -9.53
N LEU A 327 1.22 -4.29 -10.55
CA LEU A 327 0.99 -2.84 -10.61
C LEU A 327 -0.42 -2.51 -10.15
N CYS A 328 -0.56 -1.52 -9.28
CA CYS A 328 -1.85 -0.94 -8.89
C CYS A 328 -1.76 0.59 -8.82
N GLY A 329 -2.80 1.23 -8.27
CA GLY A 329 -2.94 2.68 -8.30
C GLY A 329 -3.44 3.20 -9.64
N GLY A 330 -3.86 4.46 -9.68
CA GLY A 330 -4.41 5.09 -10.88
C GLY A 330 -3.43 5.14 -12.06
N GLY A 331 -2.13 5.19 -11.79
CA GLY A 331 -1.07 5.19 -12.80
C GLY A 331 -0.94 3.85 -13.55
N SER A 332 -1.38 2.75 -12.98
CA SER A 332 -1.36 1.43 -13.65
C SER A 332 -2.35 1.33 -14.82
N ARG A 333 -3.27 2.28 -14.95
CA ARG A 333 -4.21 2.39 -16.09
C ARG A 333 -3.59 3.03 -17.34
N VAL A 334 -2.39 3.57 -17.25
CA VAL A 334 -1.73 4.18 -18.42
C VAL A 334 -1.49 3.12 -19.48
N PRO A 335 -1.96 3.32 -20.72
CA PRO A 335 -1.74 2.37 -21.81
C PRO A 335 -0.26 2.05 -22.01
N GLY A 336 0.09 0.77 -22.10
CA GLY A 336 1.47 0.31 -22.30
C GLY A 336 2.35 0.28 -21.04
N ILE A 337 1.82 0.62 -19.84
CA ILE A 337 2.59 0.69 -18.58
C ILE A 337 3.15 -0.69 -18.18
N VAL A 338 2.38 -1.75 -18.36
CA VAL A 338 2.82 -3.13 -18.08
C VAL A 338 4.04 -3.48 -18.93
N LYS A 339 3.96 -3.19 -20.23
CA LYS A 339 5.08 -3.47 -21.15
C LYS A 339 6.33 -2.66 -20.84
N LEU A 340 6.17 -1.40 -20.44
CA LEU A 340 7.29 -0.58 -19.98
C LEU A 340 7.94 -1.19 -18.74
N ALA A 341 7.14 -1.57 -17.75
CA ALA A 341 7.63 -2.19 -16.53
C ALA A 341 8.33 -3.54 -16.80
N GLU A 342 7.77 -4.41 -17.68
CA GLU A 342 8.42 -5.65 -18.10
C GLU A 342 9.81 -5.41 -18.70
N ASN A 343 9.95 -4.36 -19.52
CA ASN A 343 11.22 -4.03 -20.15
C ASN A 343 12.27 -3.56 -19.12
N ILE A 344 11.86 -2.92 -18.03
CA ILE A 344 12.78 -2.40 -17.01
C ILE A 344 13.12 -3.49 -15.99
N PHE A 345 12.12 -4.15 -15.45
CA PHE A 345 12.33 -5.17 -14.41
C PHE A 345 12.81 -6.52 -14.97
N GLN A 346 12.69 -6.76 -16.28
CA GLN A 346 13.05 -8.03 -16.96
C GLN A 346 12.35 -9.24 -16.34
N MET A 347 11.10 -9.07 -15.90
CA MET A 347 10.26 -10.11 -15.31
C MET A 347 8.79 -9.91 -15.68
N ASN A 348 7.96 -10.90 -15.37
CA ASN A 348 6.51 -10.82 -15.64
C ASN A 348 5.88 -9.68 -14.82
N VAL A 349 5.08 -8.86 -15.47
CA VAL A 349 4.35 -7.75 -14.84
C VAL A 349 2.86 -7.89 -15.17
N VAL A 350 2.03 -7.75 -14.16
CA VAL A 350 0.57 -7.81 -14.33
C VAL A 350 -0.10 -6.61 -13.67
N ALA A 351 -1.24 -6.17 -14.22
CA ALA A 351 -2.13 -5.27 -13.51
C ALA A 351 -2.74 -6.04 -12.33
N GLY A 352 -2.65 -5.49 -11.12
CA GLY A 352 -3.17 -6.11 -9.92
C GLY A 352 -4.69 -6.03 -9.86
N HIS A 353 -5.32 -7.16 -9.57
CA HIS A 353 -6.76 -7.25 -9.27
C HIS A 353 -6.93 -7.70 -7.83
N ALA A 354 -7.92 -7.15 -7.13
CA ALA A 354 -8.18 -7.54 -5.75
C ALA A 354 -8.56 -9.02 -5.68
N CYS A 355 -7.86 -9.78 -4.84
CA CYS A 355 -8.08 -11.22 -4.66
C CYS A 355 -8.60 -11.52 -3.25
N ALA A 356 -9.35 -12.64 -3.13
CA ALA A 356 -9.92 -13.12 -1.86
C ALA A 356 -10.84 -12.10 -1.15
N ILE A 357 -11.58 -11.33 -1.92
CA ILE A 357 -12.64 -10.40 -1.49
C ILE A 357 -13.82 -10.59 -2.43
N SER A 358 -15.03 -10.57 -1.88
CA SER A 358 -16.27 -10.61 -2.64
C SER A 358 -16.99 -9.25 -2.56
N GLY A 359 -18.04 -9.07 -3.35
CA GLY A 359 -18.91 -7.88 -3.29
C GLY A 359 -18.96 -7.10 -4.59
N LEU A 360 -18.88 -5.78 -4.53
CA LEU A 360 -18.99 -4.85 -5.64
C LEU A 360 -17.91 -5.09 -6.72
N THR A 361 -18.12 -6.08 -7.57
CA THR A 361 -17.13 -6.56 -8.56
C THR A 361 -16.58 -5.46 -9.45
N ALA A 362 -17.42 -4.52 -9.89
CA ALA A 362 -16.99 -3.39 -10.73
C ALA A 362 -15.98 -2.45 -10.03
N ALA A 363 -16.04 -2.33 -8.71
CA ALA A 363 -15.09 -1.54 -7.93
C ALA A 363 -13.82 -2.35 -7.60
N LEU A 364 -13.97 -3.65 -7.36
CA LEU A 364 -12.87 -4.55 -6.99
C LEU A 364 -11.86 -4.76 -8.13
N ASP A 365 -12.29 -4.62 -9.38
CA ASP A 365 -11.44 -4.76 -10.56
C ASP A 365 -10.66 -3.47 -10.89
N GLN A 366 -10.88 -2.39 -10.14
CA GLN A 366 -10.19 -1.14 -10.39
C GLN A 366 -8.92 -1.02 -9.54
N PRO A 367 -7.73 -0.94 -10.17
CA PRO A 367 -6.46 -0.98 -9.47
C PRO A 367 -6.23 0.21 -8.54
N GLU A 368 -6.92 1.33 -8.75
CA GLU A 368 -6.84 2.52 -7.91
C GLU A 368 -7.51 2.39 -6.54
N PHE A 369 -8.24 1.32 -6.28
CA PHE A 369 -8.85 1.05 -4.98
C PHE A 369 -8.09 0.00 -4.17
N ALA A 370 -6.99 -0.53 -4.68
CA ALA A 370 -6.23 -1.61 -4.05
C ALA A 370 -5.83 -1.29 -2.61
N ALA A 371 -5.33 -0.08 -2.34
CA ALA A 371 -4.96 0.34 -0.99
C ALA A 371 -6.18 0.38 -0.06
N ALA A 372 -7.28 1.03 -0.46
CA ALA A 372 -8.49 1.14 0.37
C ALA A 372 -9.15 -0.23 0.64
N ILE A 373 -9.20 -1.12 -0.35
CA ILE A 373 -9.64 -2.51 -0.19
C ILE A 373 -8.72 -3.27 0.77
N GLY A 374 -7.42 -3.08 0.65
CA GLY A 374 -6.43 -3.71 1.52
C GLY A 374 -6.52 -3.25 2.97
N LEU A 375 -6.96 -2.00 3.23
CA LEU A 375 -7.25 -1.51 4.58
C LEU A 375 -8.39 -2.29 5.24
N VAL A 376 -9.45 -2.57 4.49
CA VAL A 376 -10.56 -3.41 4.99
C VAL A 376 -10.06 -4.82 5.30
N LYS A 377 -9.25 -5.40 4.42
CA LYS A 377 -8.64 -6.72 4.63
C LYS A 377 -7.71 -6.74 5.84
N PHE A 378 -6.93 -5.69 6.06
CA PHE A 378 -6.10 -5.52 7.25
C PHE A 378 -6.96 -5.50 8.53
N GLY A 379 -8.05 -4.73 8.52
CA GLY A 379 -9.00 -4.67 9.63
C GLY A 379 -9.59 -6.04 9.96
N SER A 380 -10.03 -6.79 8.95
CA SER A 380 -10.54 -8.15 9.12
C SER A 380 -9.52 -9.09 9.77
N LEU A 381 -8.27 -9.06 9.32
CA LEU A 381 -7.20 -9.86 9.94
C LEU A 381 -6.97 -9.48 11.41
N LYS A 382 -7.05 -8.20 11.74
CA LYS A 382 -6.86 -7.72 13.11
C LYS A 382 -8.01 -8.12 14.05
N THR A 383 -9.25 -8.04 13.58
CA THR A 383 -10.44 -8.45 14.34
C THR A 383 -10.37 -9.94 14.67
N ARG A 384 -10.04 -10.78 13.71
CA ARG A 384 -9.82 -12.22 13.93
C ARG A 384 -8.75 -12.51 14.99
N HIS A 385 -7.64 -11.78 15.00
CA HIS A 385 -6.60 -11.94 16.01
C HIS A 385 -7.05 -11.50 17.40
N ARG A 386 -7.92 -10.50 17.51
CA ARG A 386 -8.50 -10.06 18.80
C ARG A 386 -9.48 -11.11 19.33
N GLU A 387 -10.36 -11.62 18.51
CA GLU A 387 -11.36 -12.64 18.87
C GLU A 387 -10.68 -13.95 19.30
N SER A 388 -9.68 -14.43 18.55
CA SER A 388 -8.92 -15.62 18.93
C SER A 388 -8.20 -15.47 20.27
N ARG A 389 -7.74 -14.27 20.63
CA ARG A 389 -7.14 -13.97 21.94
C ARG A 389 -8.17 -13.87 23.06
N ALA A 390 -9.41 -13.41 22.77
CA ALA A 390 -10.48 -13.27 23.75
C ALA A 390 -11.13 -14.63 24.10
N PHE A 391 -11.18 -15.56 23.16
CA PHE A 391 -11.83 -16.86 23.31
C PHE A 391 -11.01 -17.88 24.12
N PHE A 392 -9.70 -17.64 24.35
CA PHE A 392 -8.87 -18.52 25.16
C PHE A 392 -8.56 -17.89 26.54
N PRO A 393 -9.15 -18.41 27.66
CA PRO A 393 -8.75 -18.02 28.99
C PRO A 393 -7.26 -18.27 29.22
N ARG A 394 -6.62 -17.42 30.02
CA ARG A 394 -5.18 -17.40 30.31
C ARG A 394 -4.50 -18.74 30.68
N GLY A 395 -5.26 -19.83 30.85
CA GLY A 395 -4.76 -21.17 31.24
C GLY A 395 -4.47 -22.16 30.09
N ILE A 396 -4.87 -21.87 28.83
CA ILE A 396 -4.75 -22.83 27.70
C ILE A 396 -3.88 -22.27 26.57
N LYS A 397 -2.98 -21.36 26.87
CA LYS A 397 -2.10 -20.70 25.89
C LYS A 397 -1.11 -21.63 25.19
N HIS A 398 -0.93 -22.86 25.66
CA HIS A 398 0.15 -23.74 25.18
C HIS A 398 -0.21 -24.65 23.99
N VAL A 399 -1.48 -24.85 23.64
CA VAL A 399 -1.86 -25.87 22.65
C VAL A 399 -2.22 -25.27 21.27
N PHE A 400 -2.67 -24.05 21.19
CA PHE A 400 -3.24 -23.50 19.94
C PHE A 400 -2.41 -22.45 19.21
N GLY A 401 -1.26 -22.04 19.72
CA GLY A 401 -0.31 -21.17 19.00
C GLY A 401 0.24 -21.79 17.70
N LYS A 402 0.04 -23.09 17.50
CA LYS A 402 0.54 -23.83 16.34
C LYS A 402 -0.36 -23.75 15.09
N LEU A 403 -1.61 -23.31 15.21
CA LEU A 403 -2.59 -23.35 14.10
C LEU A 403 -2.78 -22.00 13.38
N LEU A 404 -2.33 -20.90 13.95
CA LEU A 404 -2.55 -19.54 13.43
C LEU A 404 -1.31 -18.90 12.81
N GLN A 405 -0.25 -19.69 12.57
CA GLN A 405 0.98 -19.27 11.88
C GLN A 405 1.12 -19.88 10.48
N ARG A 406 0.01 -20.41 9.93
CA ARG A 406 -0.04 -20.81 8.51
C ARG A 406 -0.72 -19.78 7.65
#